data_826f040c31f15328e3907107cc1186f9
#
_entry.id   826f040c31f15328e3907107cc1186f9
#
_cell.length_a   1.000
_cell.length_b   1.000
_cell.length_c   1.000
_cell.angle_alpha   90.00
_cell.angle_beta   90.00
_cell.angle_gamma   90.00
#
_symmetry.space_group_name_H-M   'P 1'
#
loop_
_entity.id
_entity.type
_entity.pdbx_description
1 polymer ?
#
loop_
_entity_poly.entity_id
_entity_poly.type
_entity_poly.pdbx_seq_one_letter_code
_entity_poly.pdbx_strand_id
1 'polypeptide(L)'
;MNGWRVLEGLGHEVIVADPNFAPMYATRTRKVKTDRGDARALAEACLLGAYRPAHRLSDPQRPVRGRLTVRDAVVRTRTRYISLIRALLRQQGYRVPSGSAEGFLHRVRAMTLPGRLVSTIAPLLAVMRHLNAQLAYADETIARVTAHDARVQRLRTVPSVGPVTAAFVATLDDAQRFRYAHQVDAYLGLVPRERSSGETQHRGHITKAGPTRMRWLLIHVAVSILRRRPPQAEALHAWALHIAGRRGTYIAVVALARRVAGILYALLRDGTTFDSQRSPRPVVAATLRASATG
;
A
#
# COMPACT_ATOMS: atom_id res chain seq x y z
N MET A 1 -20.86 11.71 12.48
CA MET A 1 -21.61 10.44 12.39
C MET A 1 -21.68 10.06 10.90
N ASN A 2 -21.32 8.84 10.51
CA ASN A 2 -21.33 8.46 9.10
C ASN A 2 -22.78 8.33 8.62
N GLY A 3 -23.18 9.02 7.53
CA GLY A 3 -24.56 9.06 7.05
C GLY A 3 -25.19 7.68 6.82
N TRP A 4 -24.42 6.71 6.34
CA TRP A 4 -24.89 5.33 6.15
C TRP A 4 -25.30 4.63 7.46
N ARG A 5 -24.62 4.90 8.62
CA ARG A 5 -25.03 4.34 9.93
C ARG A 5 -26.35 4.90 10.42
N VAL A 6 -26.63 6.18 10.09
CA VAL A 6 -27.92 6.79 10.41
C VAL A 6 -29.01 6.09 9.62
N LEU A 7 -28.78 5.89 8.33
CA LEU A 7 -29.75 5.22 7.45
C LEU A 7 -29.99 3.75 7.88
N GLU A 8 -28.94 3.00 8.20
CA GLU A 8 -29.09 1.63 8.74
C GLU A 8 -29.82 1.61 10.07
N GLY A 9 -29.52 2.59 10.96
CA GLY A 9 -30.24 2.74 12.24
C GLY A 9 -31.71 3.09 12.09
N LEU A 10 -32.09 3.65 10.94
CA LEU A 10 -33.49 3.92 10.55
C LEU A 10 -34.12 2.75 9.77
N GLY A 11 -33.46 1.61 9.66
CA GLY A 11 -33.98 0.41 9.01
C GLY A 11 -33.78 0.37 7.49
N HIS A 12 -32.99 1.26 6.90
CA HIS A 12 -32.73 1.23 5.47
C HIS A 12 -31.59 0.28 5.10
N GLU A 13 -31.74 -0.46 4.02
CA GLU A 13 -30.62 -1.16 3.36
C GLU A 13 -29.71 -0.14 2.69
N VAL A 14 -28.41 -0.15 3.05
CA VAL A 14 -27.43 0.82 2.53
C VAL A 14 -26.39 0.14 1.69
N ILE A 15 -26.38 0.44 0.41
CA ILE A 15 -25.38 -0.01 -0.56
C ILE A 15 -24.36 1.11 -0.79
N VAL A 16 -23.07 0.80 -0.55
CA VAL A 16 -21.99 1.71 -0.93
C VAL A 16 -21.50 1.32 -2.32
N ALA A 17 -21.67 2.19 -3.29
CA ALA A 17 -21.27 1.94 -4.67
C ALA A 17 -19.83 2.44 -4.95
N ASP A 18 -19.13 1.75 -5.86
CA ASP A 18 -17.81 2.16 -6.34
C ASP A 18 -17.97 3.40 -7.26
N PRO A 19 -17.45 4.57 -6.87
CA PRO A 19 -17.60 5.79 -7.66
C PRO A 19 -16.85 5.75 -9.00
N ASN A 20 -15.96 4.77 -9.21
CA ASN A 20 -15.23 4.60 -10.47
C ASN A 20 -15.94 3.65 -11.44
N PHE A 21 -17.09 3.13 -11.09
CA PHE A 21 -17.88 2.26 -11.96
C PHE A 21 -18.67 3.09 -12.99
N ALA A 22 -18.11 3.24 -14.19
CA ALA A 22 -18.66 4.10 -15.24
C ALA A 22 -20.15 3.85 -15.58
N PRO A 23 -20.64 2.59 -15.63
CA PRO A 23 -22.07 2.34 -15.92
C PRO A 23 -23.04 3.01 -14.95
N MET A 24 -22.63 3.28 -13.70
CA MET A 24 -23.44 4.01 -12.72
C MET A 24 -23.82 5.43 -13.17
N TYR A 25 -23.07 6.01 -14.10
CA TYR A 25 -23.29 7.35 -14.62
C TYR A 25 -23.71 7.37 -16.09
N ALA A 26 -24.11 6.24 -16.65
CA ALA A 26 -24.44 6.11 -18.08
C ALA A 26 -25.62 6.99 -18.49
N THR A 27 -26.60 7.26 -17.59
CA THR A 27 -27.76 8.10 -17.80
C THR A 27 -27.47 9.60 -17.66
N ARG A 28 -26.25 9.97 -17.31
CA ARG A 28 -25.89 11.37 -17.06
C ARG A 28 -25.75 12.16 -18.37
N THR A 29 -26.74 12.99 -18.65
CA THR A 29 -26.85 13.77 -19.91
C THR A 29 -25.97 15.03 -19.92
N ARG A 30 -25.57 15.56 -18.79
CA ARG A 30 -24.77 16.80 -18.67
C ARG A 30 -23.45 16.57 -17.92
N LYS A 31 -22.37 17.21 -18.41
CA LYS A 31 -21.06 17.18 -17.77
C LYS A 31 -20.97 18.03 -16.48
N VAL A 32 -21.97 18.86 -16.20
CA VAL A 32 -21.97 19.73 -15.01
C VAL A 32 -22.32 18.88 -13.79
N LYS A 33 -21.42 18.89 -12.81
CA LYS A 33 -21.59 18.19 -11.55
C LYS A 33 -22.46 19.02 -10.61
N THR A 34 -23.61 18.48 -10.25
CA THR A 34 -24.52 19.03 -9.24
C THR A 34 -24.99 17.92 -8.32
N ASP A 35 -25.24 18.22 -7.05
CA ASP A 35 -25.71 17.25 -6.06
C ASP A 35 -27.03 16.61 -6.48
N ARG A 36 -27.94 17.40 -7.09
CA ARG A 36 -29.21 16.90 -7.64
C ARG A 36 -28.97 15.92 -8.79
N GLY A 37 -28.03 16.21 -9.69
CA GLY A 37 -27.68 15.32 -10.81
C GLY A 37 -27.00 14.04 -10.32
N ASP A 38 -26.16 14.11 -9.29
CA ASP A 38 -25.53 12.97 -8.67
C ASP A 38 -26.56 12.08 -7.94
N ALA A 39 -27.47 12.68 -7.17
CA ALA A 39 -28.55 11.94 -6.49
C ALA A 39 -29.46 11.22 -7.49
N ARG A 40 -29.83 11.87 -8.60
CA ARG A 40 -30.63 11.26 -9.66
C ARG A 40 -29.92 10.09 -10.33
N ALA A 41 -28.62 10.25 -10.68
CA ALA A 41 -27.84 9.19 -11.29
C ALA A 41 -27.70 7.97 -10.35
N LEU A 42 -27.53 8.21 -9.04
CA LEU A 42 -27.50 7.14 -8.04
C LEU A 42 -28.84 6.41 -7.91
N ALA A 43 -29.96 7.14 -7.92
CA ALA A 43 -31.29 6.55 -7.87
C ALA A 43 -31.58 5.69 -9.13
N GLU A 44 -31.27 6.21 -10.31
CA GLU A 44 -31.44 5.49 -11.58
C GLU A 44 -30.51 4.25 -11.62
N ALA A 45 -29.26 4.37 -11.19
CA ALA A 45 -28.33 3.23 -11.10
C ALA A 45 -28.83 2.15 -10.12
N CYS A 46 -29.45 2.55 -9.02
CA CYS A 46 -30.04 1.62 -8.05
C CYS A 46 -31.22 0.87 -8.66
N LEU A 47 -32.14 1.58 -9.33
CA LEU A 47 -33.32 0.98 -9.99
C LEU A 47 -32.92 0.00 -11.10
N LEU A 48 -31.87 0.30 -11.85
CA LEU A 48 -31.40 -0.51 -12.97
C LEU A 48 -30.42 -1.60 -12.55
N GLY A 49 -30.03 -1.68 -11.28
CA GLY A 49 -28.93 -2.55 -10.83
C GLY A 49 -27.56 -2.22 -11.46
N ALA A 50 -27.40 -1.01 -12.02
CA ALA A 50 -26.23 -0.56 -12.74
C ALA A 50 -25.16 0.02 -11.80
N TYR A 51 -24.88 -0.67 -10.70
CA TYR A 51 -23.86 -0.29 -9.74
C TYR A 51 -22.96 -1.49 -9.38
N ARG A 52 -21.77 -1.19 -8.90
CA ARG A 52 -20.85 -2.19 -8.33
C ARG A 52 -20.67 -1.89 -6.85
N PRO A 53 -21.05 -2.82 -5.93
CA PRO A 53 -20.83 -2.61 -4.52
C PRO A 53 -19.35 -2.42 -4.21
N ALA A 54 -19.04 -1.38 -3.43
CA ALA A 54 -17.71 -1.16 -2.88
C ALA A 54 -17.58 -1.89 -1.54
N HIS A 55 -16.40 -2.46 -1.29
CA HIS A 55 -16.13 -3.08 0.00
C HIS A 55 -16.11 -2.02 1.11
N ARG A 56 -16.93 -2.22 2.10
CA ARG A 56 -17.01 -1.41 3.31
C ARG A 56 -16.18 -2.05 4.42
N LEU A 57 -15.18 -1.31 4.88
CA LEU A 57 -14.31 -1.77 5.95
C LEU A 57 -15.12 -2.09 7.21
N SER A 58 -14.87 -3.25 7.80
CA SER A 58 -15.54 -3.69 9.02
C SER A 58 -15.28 -2.76 10.20
N ASP A 59 -16.19 -2.75 11.16
CA ASP A 59 -16.10 -1.89 12.35
C ASP A 59 -14.83 -2.10 13.17
N PRO A 60 -14.33 -3.33 13.39
CA PRO A 60 -13.06 -3.56 14.07
C PRO A 60 -11.85 -3.01 13.30
N GLN A 61 -11.89 -2.99 11.96
CA GLN A 61 -10.76 -2.53 11.16
C GLN A 61 -10.69 -1.01 10.98
N ARG A 62 -11.78 -0.29 11.15
CA ARG A 62 -11.80 1.17 11.00
C ARG A 62 -10.89 1.91 11.97
N PRO A 63 -10.90 1.62 13.30
CA PRO A 63 -9.97 2.26 14.23
C PRO A 63 -8.51 1.95 13.89
N VAL A 64 -8.21 0.71 13.49
CA VAL A 64 -6.85 0.33 13.07
C VAL A 64 -6.43 1.15 11.85
N ARG A 65 -7.30 1.22 10.83
CA ARG A 65 -7.04 2.03 9.63
C ARG A 65 -6.83 3.50 9.95
N GLY A 66 -7.62 4.07 10.88
CA GLY A 66 -7.46 5.44 11.37
C GLY A 66 -6.08 5.68 11.96
N ARG A 67 -5.63 4.82 12.88
CA ARG A 67 -4.29 4.90 13.50
C ARG A 67 -3.17 4.80 12.47
N LEU A 68 -3.30 3.87 11.52
CA LEU A 68 -2.34 3.72 10.43
C LEU A 68 -2.27 4.99 9.55
N THR A 69 -3.40 5.65 9.32
CA THR A 69 -3.47 6.90 8.55
C THR A 69 -2.77 8.04 9.28
N VAL A 70 -3.03 8.19 10.59
CA VAL A 70 -2.35 9.20 11.43
C VAL A 70 -0.83 8.96 11.44
N ARG A 71 -0.40 7.72 11.69
CA ARG A 71 1.02 7.36 11.63
C ARG A 71 1.64 7.73 10.28
N ASP A 72 0.95 7.43 9.18
CA ASP A 72 1.46 7.76 7.84
C ASP A 72 1.62 9.27 7.64
N ALA A 73 0.70 10.07 8.13
CA ALA A 73 0.82 11.53 8.10
C ALA A 73 2.08 12.01 8.84
N VAL A 74 2.35 11.47 10.04
CA VAL A 74 3.54 11.82 10.83
C VAL A 74 4.83 11.39 10.10
N VAL A 75 4.85 10.20 9.47
CA VAL A 75 6.00 9.76 8.65
C VAL A 75 6.26 10.71 7.48
N ARG A 76 5.21 11.14 6.76
CA ARG A 76 5.36 12.08 5.64
C ARG A 76 5.86 13.42 6.11
N THR A 77 5.36 13.93 7.22
CA THR A 77 5.82 15.19 7.82
C THR A 77 7.30 15.08 8.19
N ARG A 78 7.73 14.02 8.87
CA ARG A 78 9.13 13.78 9.18
C ARG A 78 10.01 13.77 7.92
N THR A 79 9.57 13.08 6.89
CA THR A 79 10.31 12.99 5.62
C THR A 79 10.44 14.35 4.95
N ARG A 80 9.39 15.18 4.99
CA ARG A 80 9.42 16.56 4.49
C ARG A 80 10.46 17.40 5.23
N TYR A 81 10.53 17.30 6.56
CA TYR A 81 11.51 18.02 7.37
C TYR A 81 12.94 17.54 7.09
N ILE A 82 13.17 16.24 6.95
CA ILE A 82 14.48 15.69 6.54
C ILE A 82 14.92 16.30 5.20
N SER A 83 14.00 16.35 4.23
CA SER A 83 14.29 16.88 2.89
C SER A 83 14.61 18.37 2.95
N LEU A 84 13.87 19.15 3.74
CA LEU A 84 14.10 20.60 3.93
C LEU A 84 15.44 20.87 4.59
N ILE A 85 15.76 20.19 5.68
CA ILE A 85 17.05 20.36 6.38
C ILE A 85 18.20 19.98 5.45
N ARG A 86 18.09 18.88 4.70
CA ARG A 86 19.09 18.50 3.70
C ARG A 86 19.28 19.57 2.61
N ALA A 87 18.20 20.20 2.16
CA ALA A 87 18.26 21.25 1.16
C ALA A 87 18.99 22.50 1.70
N LEU A 88 18.62 22.96 2.91
CA LEU A 88 19.26 24.11 3.57
C LEU A 88 20.76 23.87 3.79
N LEU A 89 21.13 22.70 4.29
CA LEU A 89 22.53 22.35 4.52
C LEU A 89 23.30 22.27 3.19
N ARG A 90 22.71 21.69 2.14
CA ARG A 90 23.34 21.56 0.83
C ARG A 90 23.60 22.92 0.16
N GLN A 91 22.70 23.89 0.32
CA GLN A 91 22.89 25.25 -0.17
C GLN A 91 24.15 25.93 0.42
N GLN A 92 24.57 25.47 1.60
CA GLN A 92 25.77 25.96 2.30
C GLN A 92 26.98 25.01 2.17
N GLY A 93 26.92 24.05 1.22
CA GLY A 93 28.01 23.12 0.96
C GLY A 93 28.08 21.90 1.91
N TYR A 94 27.16 21.76 2.86
CA TYR A 94 27.17 20.65 3.83
C TYR A 94 26.30 19.48 3.35
N ARG A 95 26.82 18.24 3.51
CA ARG A 95 26.10 17.03 3.13
C ARG A 95 25.91 16.12 4.33
N VAL A 96 24.66 15.89 4.72
CA VAL A 96 24.34 14.92 5.79
C VAL A 96 24.63 13.49 5.30
N PRO A 97 25.41 12.69 6.05
CA PRO A 97 25.69 11.31 5.69
C PRO A 97 24.40 10.49 5.47
N SER A 98 24.48 9.47 4.59
CA SER A 98 23.38 8.55 4.34
C SER A 98 23.05 7.73 5.59
N GLY A 99 21.79 7.27 5.71
CA GLY A 99 21.35 6.44 6.83
C GLY A 99 19.84 6.51 7.04
N SER A 100 19.36 5.87 8.10
CA SER A 100 17.94 5.79 8.43
C SER A 100 17.33 7.16 8.78
N ALA A 101 16.03 7.27 8.66
CA ALA A 101 15.31 8.48 9.06
C ALA A 101 15.36 8.71 10.58
N GLU A 102 15.36 7.65 11.35
CA GLU A 102 15.46 7.67 12.82
C GLU A 102 16.77 8.26 13.30
N GLY A 103 17.89 7.85 12.69
CA GLY A 103 19.22 8.34 13.01
C GLY A 103 19.56 9.72 12.40
N PHE A 104 18.64 10.37 11.69
CA PHE A 104 18.93 11.61 11.00
C PHE A 104 19.33 12.75 11.96
N LEU A 105 18.60 12.91 13.05
CA LEU A 105 18.90 13.92 14.08
C LEU A 105 20.31 13.76 14.67
N HIS A 106 20.69 12.52 14.96
CA HIS A 106 22.02 12.21 15.48
C HIS A 106 23.10 12.59 14.45
N ARG A 107 22.93 12.22 13.19
CA ARG A 107 23.89 12.55 12.12
C ARG A 107 24.07 14.04 11.90
N VAL A 108 22.96 14.83 11.95
CA VAL A 108 23.06 16.28 11.82
C VAL A 108 23.79 16.89 13.00
N ARG A 109 23.54 16.43 14.23
CA ARG A 109 24.22 16.92 15.44
C ARG A 109 25.71 16.58 15.49
N ALA A 110 26.10 15.48 14.88
CA ALA A 110 27.50 15.08 14.79
C ALA A 110 28.30 15.88 13.76
N MET A 111 27.65 16.76 12.98
CA MET A 111 28.32 17.60 12.00
C MET A 111 28.85 18.89 12.64
N THR A 112 30.06 19.29 12.29
CA THR A 112 30.59 20.64 12.63
C THR A 112 29.99 21.66 11.68
N LEU A 113 29.01 22.42 12.17
CA LEU A 113 28.26 23.43 11.40
C LEU A 113 28.47 24.82 11.99
N PRO A 114 28.51 25.89 11.16
CA PRO A 114 28.53 27.28 11.64
C PRO A 114 27.32 27.57 12.53
N GLY A 115 27.52 28.37 13.61
CA GLY A 115 26.47 28.70 14.57
C GLY A 115 25.20 29.28 13.94
N ARG A 116 25.34 30.16 12.93
CA ARG A 116 24.19 30.72 12.17
C ARG A 116 23.37 29.62 11.48
N LEU A 117 24.01 28.58 10.98
CA LEU A 117 23.31 27.49 10.29
C LEU A 117 22.64 26.57 11.30
N VAL A 118 23.29 26.31 12.44
CA VAL A 118 22.69 25.58 13.55
C VAL A 118 21.43 26.30 14.04
N SER A 119 21.48 27.61 14.28
CA SER A 119 20.33 28.41 14.72
C SER A 119 19.19 28.38 13.69
N THR A 120 19.51 28.44 12.40
CA THR A 120 18.51 28.40 11.32
C THR A 120 17.75 27.06 11.30
N ILE A 121 18.42 25.92 11.50
CA ILE A 121 17.78 24.60 11.45
C ILE A 121 17.25 24.12 12.80
N ALA A 122 17.61 24.76 13.91
CA ALA A 122 17.26 24.35 15.28
C ALA A 122 15.74 24.16 15.47
N PRO A 123 14.85 25.04 14.99
CA PRO A 123 13.39 24.85 15.11
C PRO A 123 12.92 23.55 14.42
N LEU A 124 13.47 23.25 13.23
CA LEU A 124 13.13 22.04 12.47
C LEU A 124 13.61 20.77 13.21
N LEU A 125 14.80 20.81 13.81
CA LEU A 125 15.34 19.70 14.59
C LEU A 125 14.50 19.45 15.87
N ALA A 126 13.99 20.51 16.49
CA ALA A 126 13.11 20.41 17.66
C ALA A 126 11.78 19.71 17.30
N VAL A 127 11.12 20.13 16.22
CA VAL A 127 9.90 19.48 15.73
C VAL A 127 10.18 18.02 15.34
N MET A 128 11.29 17.73 14.67
CA MET A 128 11.64 16.35 14.31
C MET A 128 11.83 15.44 15.52
N ARG A 129 12.36 15.94 16.64
CA ARG A 129 12.46 15.17 17.89
C ARG A 129 11.08 14.76 18.36
N HIS A 130 10.12 15.69 18.35
CA HIS A 130 8.74 15.42 18.71
C HIS A 130 8.08 14.42 17.75
N LEU A 131 8.28 14.59 16.44
CA LEU A 131 7.75 13.64 15.42
C LEU A 131 8.29 12.22 15.61
N ASN A 132 9.57 12.05 15.96
CA ASN A 132 10.14 10.74 16.25
C ASN A 132 9.49 10.09 17.49
N ALA A 133 9.25 10.85 18.55
CA ALA A 133 8.55 10.37 19.75
C ALA A 133 7.10 9.94 19.41
N GLN A 134 6.38 10.75 18.65
CA GLN A 134 5.01 10.43 18.20
C GLN A 134 4.97 9.20 17.30
N LEU A 135 5.99 8.99 16.45
CA LEU A 135 6.08 7.78 15.63
C LEU A 135 6.33 6.53 16.48
N ALA A 136 7.21 6.61 17.47
CA ALA A 136 7.46 5.49 18.38
C ALA A 136 6.16 5.12 19.15
N TYR A 137 5.46 6.11 19.68
CA TYR A 137 4.17 5.90 20.34
C TYR A 137 3.10 5.32 19.40
N ALA A 138 3.02 5.81 18.15
CA ALA A 138 2.08 5.29 17.15
C ALA A 138 2.40 3.82 16.79
N ASP A 139 3.69 3.48 16.64
CA ASP A 139 4.14 2.12 16.33
C ASP A 139 3.82 1.15 17.46
N GLU A 140 4.09 1.53 18.71
CA GLU A 140 3.73 0.76 19.90
C GLU A 140 2.22 0.58 20.02
N THR A 141 1.45 1.64 19.82
CA THR A 141 -0.01 1.59 19.87
C THR A 141 -0.58 0.66 18.81
N ILE A 142 -0.09 0.70 17.57
CA ILE A 142 -0.50 -0.21 16.50
C ILE A 142 -0.16 -1.65 16.89
N ALA A 143 1.06 -1.92 17.38
CA ALA A 143 1.48 -3.23 17.81
C ALA A 143 0.56 -3.79 18.92
N ARG A 144 0.22 -2.97 19.91
CA ARG A 144 -0.66 -3.33 21.04
C ARG A 144 -2.08 -3.64 20.59
N VAL A 145 -2.71 -2.77 19.78
CA VAL A 145 -4.11 -2.97 19.34
C VAL A 145 -4.26 -4.12 18.35
N THR A 146 -3.18 -4.54 17.70
CA THR A 146 -3.18 -5.66 16.76
C THR A 146 -2.53 -6.92 17.33
N ALA A 147 -2.13 -6.92 18.60
CA ALA A 147 -1.42 -8.04 19.25
C ALA A 147 -2.22 -9.35 19.21
N HIS A 148 -3.54 -9.26 19.38
CA HIS A 148 -4.43 -10.43 19.38
C HIS A 148 -5.16 -10.67 18.04
N ASP A 149 -4.88 -9.87 17.00
CA ASP A 149 -5.43 -10.13 15.68
C ASP A 149 -4.67 -11.27 14.99
N ALA A 150 -5.31 -12.45 14.94
CA ALA A 150 -4.72 -13.65 14.34
C ALA A 150 -4.28 -13.43 12.88
N ARG A 151 -4.95 -12.53 12.13
CA ARG A 151 -4.56 -12.17 10.76
C ARG A 151 -3.21 -11.45 10.76
N VAL A 152 -3.04 -10.49 11.66
CA VAL A 152 -1.76 -9.75 11.81
C VAL A 152 -0.63 -10.69 12.21
N GLN A 153 -0.88 -11.62 13.14
CA GLN A 153 0.14 -12.59 13.57
C GLN A 153 0.56 -13.51 12.41
N ARG A 154 -0.38 -14.04 11.63
CA ARG A 154 -0.07 -14.84 10.43
C ARG A 154 0.73 -14.05 9.40
N LEU A 155 0.36 -12.82 9.11
CA LEU A 155 1.08 -11.97 8.14
C LEU A 155 2.51 -11.66 8.59
N ARG A 156 2.77 -11.55 9.89
CA ARG A 156 4.10 -11.32 10.47
C ARG A 156 5.04 -12.51 10.34
N THR A 157 4.54 -13.70 10.02
CA THR A 157 5.40 -14.85 9.73
C THR A 157 6.17 -14.68 8.42
N VAL A 158 5.71 -13.81 7.51
CA VAL A 158 6.44 -13.50 6.27
C VAL A 158 7.68 -12.66 6.58
N PRO A 159 8.87 -13.09 6.13
CA PRO A 159 10.11 -12.36 6.38
C PRO A 159 10.04 -10.89 5.93
N SER A 160 10.57 -9.99 6.73
CA SER A 160 10.56 -8.53 6.52
C SER A 160 9.18 -7.86 6.62
N VAL A 161 8.13 -8.56 7.00
CA VAL A 161 6.81 -7.99 7.28
C VAL A 161 6.71 -7.63 8.76
N GLY A 162 6.83 -6.34 9.06
CA GLY A 162 6.70 -5.81 10.42
C GLY A 162 5.23 -5.57 10.83
N PRO A 163 4.97 -5.22 12.10
CA PRO A 163 3.62 -5.01 12.64
C PRO A 163 2.79 -4.01 11.83
N VAL A 164 3.38 -2.89 11.44
CA VAL A 164 2.70 -1.85 10.66
C VAL A 164 2.27 -2.36 9.28
N THR A 165 3.15 -3.10 8.59
CA THR A 165 2.83 -3.67 7.28
C THR A 165 1.74 -4.72 7.41
N ALA A 166 1.85 -5.62 8.39
CA ALA A 166 0.85 -6.64 8.67
C ALA A 166 -0.51 -6.02 9.00
N ALA A 167 -0.54 -5.00 9.88
CA ALA A 167 -1.77 -4.28 10.22
C ALA A 167 -2.40 -3.60 8.98
N PHE A 168 -1.59 -2.98 8.09
CA PHE A 168 -2.10 -2.43 6.84
C PHE A 168 -2.70 -3.49 5.93
N VAL A 169 -2.03 -4.62 5.76
CA VAL A 169 -2.52 -5.72 4.92
C VAL A 169 -3.78 -6.35 5.53
N ALA A 170 -3.85 -6.49 6.86
CA ALA A 170 -5.07 -6.96 7.54
C ALA A 170 -6.28 -6.03 7.28
N THR A 171 -6.07 -4.75 6.96
CA THR A 171 -7.15 -3.84 6.54
C THR A 171 -7.68 -4.10 5.12
N LEU A 172 -7.18 -5.12 4.40
CA LEU A 172 -7.92 -5.68 3.26
C LEU A 172 -9.25 -6.26 3.70
N ASP A 173 -9.33 -6.62 4.99
CA ASP A 173 -10.52 -7.05 5.72
C ASP A 173 -11.03 -8.40 5.21
N ASP A 174 -12.01 -8.42 4.31
CA ASP A 174 -12.47 -9.63 3.66
C ASP A 174 -11.57 -10.00 2.47
N ALA A 175 -10.76 -11.06 2.65
CA ALA A 175 -9.90 -11.58 1.58
C ALA A 175 -10.71 -12.41 0.56
N GLN A 176 -11.88 -12.95 0.94
CA GLN A 176 -12.71 -13.79 0.07
C GLN A 176 -13.35 -13.00 -1.09
N ARG A 177 -13.45 -11.69 -0.97
CA ARG A 177 -13.92 -10.81 -2.05
C ARG A 177 -13.03 -10.84 -3.30
N PHE A 178 -11.81 -11.34 -3.17
CA PHE A 178 -10.89 -11.53 -4.29
C PHE A 178 -10.86 -13.02 -4.66
N ARG A 179 -11.19 -13.34 -5.90
CA ARG A 179 -11.13 -14.73 -6.40
C ARG A 179 -9.69 -15.23 -6.57
N TYR A 180 -8.78 -14.34 -6.99
CA TYR A 180 -7.41 -14.68 -7.37
C TYR A 180 -6.42 -13.61 -6.88
N ALA A 181 -5.19 -14.02 -6.64
CA ALA A 181 -4.11 -13.12 -6.20
C ALA A 181 -3.87 -11.94 -7.16
N HIS A 182 -4.05 -12.12 -8.47
CA HIS A 182 -3.87 -11.02 -9.44
C HIS A 182 -4.92 -9.90 -9.30
N GLN A 183 -6.11 -10.19 -8.75
CA GLN A 183 -7.08 -9.14 -8.41
C GLN A 183 -6.58 -8.27 -7.27
N VAL A 184 -5.85 -8.85 -6.29
CA VAL A 184 -5.17 -8.09 -5.24
C VAL A 184 -4.06 -7.24 -5.83
N ASP A 185 -3.26 -7.77 -6.77
CA ASP A 185 -2.24 -7.00 -7.47
C ASP A 185 -2.84 -5.79 -8.22
N ALA A 186 -3.98 -5.99 -8.90
CA ALA A 186 -4.70 -4.93 -9.59
C ALA A 186 -5.26 -3.89 -8.60
N TYR A 187 -5.88 -4.35 -7.50
CA TYR A 187 -6.36 -3.50 -6.41
C TYR A 187 -5.24 -2.65 -5.79
N LEU A 188 -4.04 -3.21 -5.67
CA LEU A 188 -2.85 -2.52 -5.16
C LEU A 188 -2.17 -1.64 -6.21
N GLY A 189 -2.58 -1.72 -7.48
CA GLY A 189 -1.97 -1.01 -8.59
C GLY A 189 -0.54 -1.42 -8.88
N LEU A 190 -0.21 -2.68 -8.64
CA LEU A 190 1.09 -3.30 -8.93
C LEU A 190 1.13 -3.97 -10.31
N VAL A 191 0.03 -3.99 -11.05
CA VAL A 191 -0.04 -4.51 -12.42
C VAL A 191 0.43 -3.47 -13.43
N PRO A 192 1.07 -3.88 -14.54
CA PRO A 192 1.42 -2.97 -15.61
C PRO A 192 0.19 -2.31 -16.22
N ARG A 193 0.32 -1.07 -16.66
CA ARG A 193 -0.64 -0.46 -17.58
C ARG A 193 -0.49 -1.14 -18.92
N GLU A 194 -1.58 -1.53 -19.50
CA GLU A 194 -1.63 -2.08 -20.84
C GLU A 194 -2.37 -1.10 -21.76
N ARG A 195 -1.76 -0.81 -22.90
CA ARG A 195 -2.35 -0.10 -24.02
C ARG A 195 -2.17 -1.01 -25.22
N SER A 196 -3.19 -1.79 -25.48
CA SER A 196 -3.19 -2.74 -26.59
C SER A 196 -4.26 -2.32 -27.58
N SER A 197 -3.89 -2.24 -28.86
CA SER A 197 -4.82 -2.05 -29.97
C SER A 197 -4.41 -3.00 -31.10
N GLY A 198 -5.32 -3.86 -31.54
CA GLY A 198 -5.01 -4.88 -32.54
C GLY A 198 -3.90 -5.82 -32.07
N GLU A 199 -2.91 -6.06 -32.92
CA GLU A 199 -1.77 -6.93 -32.61
C GLU A 199 -0.68 -6.29 -31.74
N THR A 200 -0.77 -4.99 -31.47
CA THR A 200 0.28 -4.26 -30.75
C THR A 200 0.01 -4.22 -29.25
N GLN A 201 0.87 -4.85 -28.44
CA GLN A 201 0.81 -4.84 -26.98
C GLN A 201 1.89 -3.91 -26.41
N HIS A 202 1.48 -2.79 -25.82
CA HIS A 202 2.37 -1.91 -25.07
C HIS A 202 2.13 -2.02 -23.57
N ARG A 203 3.08 -2.64 -22.85
CA ARG A 203 3.09 -2.70 -21.38
C ARG A 203 3.96 -1.58 -20.82
N GLY A 204 3.34 -0.64 -20.11
CA GLY A 204 4.00 0.49 -19.48
C GLY A 204 4.32 0.24 -17.99
N HIS A 205 4.51 1.35 -17.27
CA HIS A 205 4.67 1.32 -15.82
C HIS A 205 3.43 0.74 -15.12
N ILE A 206 3.58 0.40 -13.82
CA ILE A 206 2.45 -0.05 -13.00
C ILE A 206 1.33 1.00 -12.95
N THR A 207 0.08 0.53 -12.81
CA THR A 207 -1.11 1.40 -12.83
C THR A 207 -1.12 2.43 -11.71
N LYS A 208 -0.52 2.11 -10.56
CA LYS A 208 -0.55 2.91 -9.32
C LYS A 208 -1.96 3.19 -8.80
N ALA A 209 -2.97 2.49 -9.29
CA ALA A 209 -4.34 2.55 -8.77
C ALA A 209 -4.39 2.04 -7.32
N GLY A 210 -5.46 2.43 -6.57
CA GLY A 210 -5.71 1.92 -5.22
C GLY A 210 -4.76 2.44 -4.14
N PRO A 211 -4.64 1.72 -3.00
CA PRO A 211 -4.04 2.23 -1.77
C PRO A 211 -2.52 2.42 -1.88
N THR A 212 -2.11 3.67 -2.14
CA THR A 212 -0.70 4.05 -2.33
C THR A 212 0.19 3.62 -1.16
N ARG A 213 -0.30 3.71 0.08
CA ARG A 213 0.50 3.36 1.25
C ARG A 213 0.77 1.87 1.35
N MET A 214 -0.22 1.03 1.08
CA MET A 214 -0.04 -0.43 1.10
C MET A 214 0.96 -0.86 0.02
N ARG A 215 0.84 -0.32 -1.18
CA ARG A 215 1.82 -0.53 -2.26
C ARG A 215 3.23 -0.13 -1.85
N TRP A 216 3.39 1.03 -1.22
CA TRP A 216 4.69 1.51 -0.73
C TRP A 216 5.28 0.57 0.32
N LEU A 217 4.50 0.09 1.29
CA LEU A 217 4.95 -0.87 2.30
C LEU A 217 5.40 -2.19 1.68
N LEU A 218 4.67 -2.71 0.69
CA LEU A 218 5.05 -3.94 -0.01
C LEU A 218 6.35 -3.78 -0.82
N ILE A 219 6.55 -2.64 -1.45
CA ILE A 219 7.83 -2.29 -2.08
C ILE A 219 8.96 -2.27 -1.04
N HIS A 220 8.71 -1.69 0.14
CA HIS A 220 9.71 -1.70 1.22
C HIS A 220 10.02 -3.10 1.75
N VAL A 221 9.04 -3.99 1.86
CA VAL A 221 9.26 -5.41 2.19
C VAL A 221 10.16 -6.05 1.13
N ALA A 222 9.86 -5.85 -0.15
CA ALA A 222 10.66 -6.39 -1.26
C ALA A 222 12.11 -5.87 -1.22
N VAL A 223 12.31 -4.57 -1.02
CA VAL A 223 13.65 -3.97 -0.87
C VAL A 223 14.36 -4.53 0.37
N SER A 224 13.64 -4.74 1.47
CA SER A 224 14.20 -5.32 2.70
C SER A 224 14.67 -6.76 2.48
N ILE A 225 13.89 -7.58 1.81
CA ILE A 225 14.27 -8.96 1.45
C ILE A 225 15.54 -8.95 0.60
N LEU A 226 15.60 -8.11 -0.44
CA LEU A 226 16.77 -8.02 -1.33
C LEU A 226 18.04 -7.55 -0.61
N ARG A 227 17.91 -6.62 0.35
CA ARG A 227 19.07 -6.05 1.06
C ARG A 227 19.54 -6.89 2.26
N ARG A 228 18.60 -7.41 3.06
CA ARG A 228 18.88 -8.09 4.32
C ARG A 228 19.07 -9.60 4.18
N ARG A 229 18.57 -10.18 3.09
CA ARG A 229 18.66 -11.61 2.76
C ARG A 229 18.26 -12.52 3.92
N PRO A 230 17.06 -12.37 4.50
CA PRO A 230 16.66 -13.21 5.61
C PRO A 230 16.61 -14.68 5.15
N PRO A 231 17.18 -15.64 5.93
CA PRO A 231 17.29 -17.05 5.52
C PRO A 231 15.93 -17.66 5.11
N GLN A 232 14.86 -17.29 5.82
CA GLN A 232 13.52 -17.79 5.54
C GLN A 232 12.94 -17.27 4.21
N ALA A 233 13.55 -16.27 3.57
CA ALA A 233 13.14 -15.74 2.28
C ALA A 233 14.16 -16.00 1.16
N GLU A 234 15.07 -16.95 1.32
CA GLU A 234 16.11 -17.22 0.35
C GLU A 234 15.57 -17.54 -1.05
N ALA A 235 14.54 -18.37 -1.15
CA ALA A 235 13.88 -18.68 -2.42
C ALA A 235 13.27 -17.43 -3.09
N LEU A 236 12.69 -16.51 -2.32
CA LEU A 236 12.16 -15.24 -2.83
C LEU A 236 13.30 -14.31 -3.27
N HIS A 237 14.39 -14.28 -2.53
CA HIS A 237 15.58 -13.49 -2.84
C HIS A 237 16.23 -13.98 -4.14
N ALA A 238 16.53 -15.29 -4.26
CA ALA A 238 17.12 -15.88 -5.45
C ALA A 238 16.25 -15.66 -6.72
N TRP A 239 14.93 -15.86 -6.58
CA TRP A 239 13.98 -15.57 -7.65
C TRP A 239 14.02 -14.11 -8.10
N ALA A 240 14.07 -13.17 -7.15
CA ALA A 240 14.13 -11.75 -7.48
C ALA A 240 15.46 -11.35 -8.12
N LEU A 241 16.59 -11.95 -7.71
CA LEU A 241 17.89 -11.74 -8.35
C LEU A 241 17.90 -12.25 -9.80
N HIS A 242 17.27 -13.40 -10.08
CA HIS A 242 17.13 -13.88 -11.46
C HIS A 242 16.38 -12.86 -12.35
N ILE A 243 15.32 -12.22 -11.84
CA ILE A 243 14.63 -11.15 -12.56
C ILE A 243 15.53 -9.92 -12.69
N ALA A 244 16.26 -9.56 -11.64
CA ALA A 244 17.14 -8.40 -11.65
C ALA A 244 18.22 -8.51 -12.73
N GLY A 245 18.81 -9.70 -12.90
CA GLY A 245 19.80 -9.97 -13.95
C GLY A 245 19.26 -9.81 -15.37
N ARG A 246 17.97 -10.11 -15.58
CA ARG A 246 17.36 -10.04 -16.92
C ARG A 246 16.70 -8.69 -17.24
N ARG A 247 16.13 -8.01 -16.24
CA ARG A 247 15.21 -6.86 -16.42
C ARG A 247 15.55 -5.67 -15.55
N GLY A 248 16.59 -5.77 -14.75
CA GLY A 248 17.04 -4.71 -13.84
C GLY A 248 16.37 -4.75 -12.46
N THR A 249 17.04 -4.16 -11.48
CA THR A 249 16.68 -4.19 -10.06
C THR A 249 15.31 -3.58 -9.76
N TYR A 250 14.94 -2.46 -10.41
CA TYR A 250 13.65 -1.81 -10.15
C TYR A 250 12.46 -2.70 -10.54
N ILE A 251 12.57 -3.41 -11.67
CA ILE A 251 11.53 -4.35 -12.11
C ILE A 251 11.47 -5.55 -11.15
N ALA A 252 12.61 -6.07 -10.71
CA ALA A 252 12.69 -7.15 -9.74
C ALA A 252 12.04 -6.80 -8.41
N VAL A 253 12.26 -5.57 -7.89
CA VAL A 253 11.62 -5.08 -6.66
C VAL A 253 10.08 -5.08 -6.80
N VAL A 254 9.56 -4.56 -7.91
CA VAL A 254 8.11 -4.52 -8.15
C VAL A 254 7.54 -5.94 -8.30
N ALA A 255 8.23 -6.81 -9.01
CA ALA A 255 7.84 -8.21 -9.18
C ALA A 255 7.82 -8.95 -7.84
N LEU A 256 8.85 -8.73 -6.99
CA LEU A 256 8.89 -9.29 -5.64
C LEU A 256 7.78 -8.74 -4.74
N ALA A 257 7.49 -7.45 -4.83
CA ALA A 257 6.38 -6.83 -4.08
C ALA A 257 5.02 -7.46 -4.45
N ARG A 258 4.79 -7.72 -5.75
CA ARG A 258 3.59 -8.45 -6.22
C ARG A 258 3.55 -9.86 -5.65
N ARG A 259 4.67 -10.58 -5.70
CA ARG A 259 4.75 -11.94 -5.16
C ARG A 259 4.46 -11.98 -3.66
N VAL A 260 5.04 -11.05 -2.90
CA VAL A 260 4.75 -10.89 -1.47
C VAL A 260 3.27 -10.56 -1.26
N ALA A 261 2.67 -9.68 -2.04
CA ALA A 261 1.23 -9.38 -1.96
C ALA A 261 0.37 -10.64 -2.15
N GLY A 262 0.70 -11.46 -3.15
CA GLY A 262 0.03 -12.75 -3.39
C GLY A 262 0.18 -13.75 -2.24
N ILE A 263 1.36 -13.82 -1.61
CA ILE A 263 1.60 -14.65 -0.42
C ILE A 263 0.74 -14.14 0.74
N LEU A 264 0.80 -12.85 1.06
CA LEU A 264 0.02 -12.26 2.16
C LEU A 264 -1.48 -12.45 1.96
N TYR A 265 -1.96 -12.32 0.73
CA TYR A 265 -3.35 -12.63 0.38
C TYR A 265 -3.71 -14.10 0.64
N ALA A 266 -2.86 -15.04 0.22
CA ALA A 266 -3.09 -16.46 0.44
C ALA A 266 -3.15 -16.78 1.94
N LEU A 267 -2.27 -16.21 2.77
CA LEU A 267 -2.28 -16.38 4.22
C LEU A 267 -3.56 -15.84 4.86
N LEU A 268 -4.10 -14.72 4.35
CA LEU A 268 -5.37 -14.17 4.84
C LEU A 268 -6.56 -15.05 4.42
N ARG A 269 -6.57 -15.51 3.16
CA ARG A 269 -7.66 -16.32 2.60
C ARG A 269 -7.73 -17.70 3.24
N ASP A 270 -6.57 -18.36 3.38
CA ASP A 270 -6.48 -19.77 3.77
C ASP A 270 -6.28 -19.94 5.29
N GLY A 271 -6.04 -18.85 6.02
CA GLY A 271 -5.80 -18.89 7.46
C GLY A 271 -4.49 -19.55 7.87
N THR A 272 -3.52 -19.68 6.95
CA THR A 272 -2.24 -20.37 7.16
C THR A 272 -1.11 -19.41 7.53
N THR A 273 0.06 -19.93 7.90
CA THR A 273 1.31 -19.19 8.16
C THR A 273 2.28 -19.35 6.98
N PHE A 274 3.28 -18.49 6.94
CA PHE A 274 4.31 -18.55 5.91
C PHE A 274 5.17 -19.81 6.10
N ASP A 275 5.34 -20.56 5.03
CA ASP A 275 6.20 -21.72 4.97
C ASP A 275 7.30 -21.47 3.91
N SER A 276 8.54 -21.42 4.35
CA SER A 276 9.71 -21.19 3.48
C SER A 276 9.99 -22.36 2.53
N GLN A 277 9.55 -23.57 2.89
CA GLN A 277 9.74 -24.80 2.09
C GLN A 277 8.67 -24.94 0.98
N ARG A 278 7.57 -24.23 1.12
CA ARG A 278 6.52 -24.21 0.10
C ARG A 278 7.01 -23.39 -1.08
N SER A 279 7.69 -24.05 -2.04
CA SER A 279 8.07 -23.42 -3.31
C SER A 279 6.85 -22.74 -3.92
N PRO A 280 6.95 -21.44 -4.22
CA PRO A 280 5.86 -20.76 -4.89
C PRO A 280 5.71 -21.40 -6.28
N ARG A 281 4.55 -21.98 -6.56
CA ARG A 281 4.22 -22.51 -7.89
C ARG A 281 4.58 -21.44 -8.93
N PRO A 282 5.30 -21.80 -10.02
CA PRO A 282 5.49 -20.85 -11.11
C PRO A 282 4.10 -20.40 -11.58
N VAL A 283 3.92 -19.12 -11.79
CA VAL A 283 2.74 -18.60 -12.47
C VAL A 283 2.85 -19.14 -13.90
N VAL A 284 2.19 -20.24 -14.16
CA VAL A 284 2.00 -20.76 -15.51
C VAL A 284 1.21 -19.67 -16.23
N ALA A 285 1.85 -18.99 -17.17
CA ALA A 285 1.15 -18.16 -18.14
C ALA A 285 0.09 -19.09 -18.75
N ALA A 286 -1.18 -18.75 -18.58
CA ALA A 286 -2.25 -19.45 -19.28
C ALA A 286 -1.97 -19.28 -20.78
N THR A 287 -1.37 -20.29 -21.36
CA THR A 287 -1.23 -20.45 -22.79
C THR A 287 -2.67 -20.63 -23.28
N LEU A 288 -3.21 -19.61 -23.89
CA LEU A 288 -4.38 -19.74 -24.74
C LEU A 288 -4.03 -20.79 -25.78
N ARG A 289 -4.48 -22.03 -25.56
CA ARG A 289 -4.60 -23.01 -26.63
C ARG A 289 -5.68 -22.48 -27.55
N ALA A 290 -5.25 -21.86 -28.64
CA ALA A 290 -6.07 -21.76 -29.83
C ALA A 290 -6.39 -23.19 -30.25
N SER A 291 -7.63 -23.60 -30.07
CA SER A 291 -8.19 -24.76 -30.73
C SER A 291 -8.24 -24.46 -32.22
N ALA A 292 -7.19 -24.89 -32.93
CA ALA A 292 -7.28 -25.17 -34.34
C ALA A 292 -7.97 -26.53 -34.44
N THR A 293 -9.20 -26.56 -34.92
CA THR A 293 -9.79 -27.72 -35.65
C THR A 293 -11.05 -27.24 -36.35
N GLY A 294 -11.08 -27.47 -37.63
CA GLY A 294 -12.21 -27.64 -38.52
C GLY A 294 -12.61 -26.42 -39.31
#